data_fa1af965029bfe56b385b7400b7a5564
#
_entry.id   fa1af965029bfe56b385b7400b7a5564
#
_cell.length_a   1.000
_cell.length_b   1.000
_cell.length_c   1.000
_cell.angle_alpha   90.00
_cell.angle_beta   90.00
_cell.angle_gamma   90.00
#
_symmetry.space_group_name_H-M   'P 1'
#
loop_
_entity.id
_entity.type
_entity.pdbx_description
1 polymer ?
#
loop_
_entity_poly.entity_id
_entity_poly.type
_entity_poly.pdbx_seq_one_letter_code
_entity_poly.pdbx_strand_id
1 'polypeptide(L)'
;MWYYTKTLEYPINIKSCDLRMAKYLISQYGGPDGELSAALRYLNQRYTMPTGKSKGLLTDIGTEEMAHVEMIATMIYQLMENATPEQLEAANLGGHYTDHGKALFYTDAQGNPWTASYIQAKGDTIADLHEDMAAEQKAXXXXXXX
;
A
#
# COMPACT_ATOMS: atom_id res chain seq x y z
N MET A 1 10.04 19.24 8.26
CA MET A 1 9.08 18.93 9.34
C MET A 1 7.94 18.10 8.80
N TRP A 2 7.55 17.09 9.55
CA TRP A 2 6.40 16.26 9.16
C TRP A 2 5.10 17.01 9.46
N TYR A 3 4.15 16.92 8.56
CA TYR A 3 2.89 17.62 8.73
C TYR A 3 1.74 16.64 8.50
N TYR A 4 0.78 16.64 9.43
CA TYR A 4 -0.35 15.71 9.37
C TYR A 4 -1.61 16.40 9.86
N THR A 5 -2.66 16.35 9.06
CA THR A 5 -3.90 17.07 9.36
C THR A 5 -4.91 16.27 10.16
N LYS A 6 -4.63 15.02 10.46
CA LYS A 6 -5.49 14.16 11.28
C LYS A 6 -6.82 13.82 10.61
N THR A 7 -6.87 13.90 9.30
CA THR A 7 -8.04 13.46 8.54
C THR A 7 -7.55 12.70 7.33
N LEU A 8 -8.40 11.77 6.86
CA LEU A 8 -8.11 11.08 5.62
C LEU A 8 -8.28 12.04 4.44
N GLU A 9 -7.54 11.81 3.37
CA GLU A 9 -7.69 12.61 2.16
C GLU A 9 -9.13 12.56 1.64
N TYR A 10 -9.73 11.38 1.67
CA TYR A 10 -11.14 11.20 1.33
C TYR A 10 -11.78 10.34 2.41
N PRO A 11 -13.02 10.61 2.78
CA PRO A 11 -13.65 9.83 3.86
C PRO A 11 -13.88 8.38 3.45
N ILE A 12 -13.67 7.48 4.39
CA ILE A 12 -13.87 6.05 4.21
C ILE A 12 -14.91 5.59 5.21
N ASN A 13 -15.98 5.00 4.74
CA ASN A 13 -17.08 4.58 5.62
C ASN A 13 -17.71 3.31 5.09
N ILE A 14 -17.11 2.17 5.46
CA ILE A 14 -17.58 0.86 5.04
C ILE A 14 -18.35 0.24 6.17
N LYS A 15 -19.56 -0.21 5.90
CA LYS A 15 -20.52 -0.58 6.94
C LYS A 15 -20.61 -2.07 7.20
N SER A 16 -20.08 -2.91 6.33
CA SER A 16 -20.23 -4.34 6.51
C SER A 16 -18.90 -5.06 6.31
N CYS A 17 -18.76 -6.18 7.01
CA CYS A 17 -17.58 -7.02 6.92
C CYS A 17 -17.51 -7.68 5.54
N ASP A 18 -16.34 -7.63 4.92
CA ASP A 18 -16.14 -8.27 3.62
C ASP A 18 -14.69 -8.72 3.56
N LEU A 19 -14.45 -9.96 3.96
CA LEU A 19 -13.09 -10.47 4.06
C LEU A 19 -12.47 -10.75 2.70
N ARG A 20 -13.28 -11.04 1.69
CA ARG A 20 -12.75 -11.23 0.35
C ARG A 20 -12.16 -9.93 -0.19
N MET A 21 -12.88 -8.83 -0.03
CA MET A 21 -12.38 -7.54 -0.45
C MET A 21 -11.17 -7.13 0.38
N ALA A 22 -11.20 -7.41 1.70
CA ALA A 22 -10.05 -7.09 2.55
C ALA A 22 -8.80 -7.81 2.06
N LYS A 23 -8.93 -9.06 1.65
CA LYS A 23 -7.79 -9.82 1.19
C LYS A 23 -7.18 -9.20 -0.08
N TYR A 24 -8.02 -8.74 -1.00
CA TYR A 24 -7.51 -8.04 -2.17
C TYR A 24 -6.76 -6.77 -1.78
N LEU A 25 -7.32 -6.00 -0.85
CA LEU A 25 -6.71 -4.73 -0.47
C LEU A 25 -5.41 -4.93 0.32
N ILE A 26 -5.26 -6.05 1.01
CA ILE A 26 -4.03 -6.31 1.73
C ILE A 26 -2.82 -6.30 0.78
N SER A 27 -2.97 -6.86 -0.42
CA SER A 27 -1.88 -6.79 -1.40
C SER A 27 -1.59 -5.37 -1.84
N GLN A 28 -2.63 -4.54 -1.98
CA GLN A 28 -2.41 -3.14 -2.32
C GLN A 28 -1.82 -2.34 -1.16
N TYR A 29 -1.94 -2.85 0.03
CA TYR A 29 -1.39 -2.19 1.21
C TYR A 29 0.09 -2.50 1.35
N GLY A 30 0.45 -3.79 1.41
CA GLY A 30 1.80 -4.19 1.76
C GLY A 30 2.51 -5.08 0.76
N GLY A 31 1.96 -5.29 -0.43
CA GLY A 31 2.62 -6.07 -1.45
C GLY A 31 3.65 -5.28 -2.25
N PRO A 32 4.35 -5.95 -3.16
CA PRO A 32 5.45 -5.29 -3.89
C PRO A 32 5.00 -4.15 -4.79
N ASP A 33 3.75 -4.19 -5.26
CA ASP A 33 3.20 -3.11 -6.08
C ASP A 33 2.14 -2.33 -5.33
N GLY A 34 2.15 -2.41 -4.01
CA GLY A 34 1.17 -1.71 -3.19
C GLY A 34 1.56 -0.26 -2.92
N GLU A 35 0.67 0.40 -2.17
CA GLU A 35 0.83 1.84 -1.95
C GLU A 35 2.03 2.15 -1.07
N LEU A 36 2.33 1.32 -0.07
CA LEU A 36 3.51 1.58 0.75
C LEU A 36 4.79 1.49 -0.08
N SER A 37 4.89 0.44 -0.90
CA SER A 37 6.06 0.29 -1.75
C SER A 37 6.17 1.44 -2.74
N ALA A 38 5.05 1.88 -3.31
CA ALA A 38 5.07 3.01 -4.24
C ALA A 38 5.52 4.28 -3.54
N ALA A 39 4.98 4.55 -2.35
CA ALA A 39 5.34 5.77 -1.63
C ALA A 39 6.84 5.82 -1.34
N LEU A 40 7.37 4.72 -0.80
CA LEU A 40 8.79 4.71 -0.43
C LEU A 40 9.69 4.69 -1.67
N ARG A 41 9.25 4.06 -2.74
CA ARG A 41 9.98 4.10 -4.00
C ARG A 41 10.17 5.54 -4.49
N TYR A 42 9.06 6.27 -4.62
CA TYR A 42 9.13 7.64 -5.12
C TYR A 42 9.93 8.54 -4.18
N LEU A 43 9.69 8.42 -2.87
CA LEU A 43 10.36 9.28 -1.93
C LEU A 43 11.86 9.01 -1.87
N ASN A 44 12.27 7.77 -2.12
CA ASN A 44 13.70 7.47 -2.15
C ASN A 44 14.34 7.84 -3.49
N GLN A 45 13.62 7.67 -4.59
CA GLN A 45 14.14 8.03 -5.90
C GLN A 45 14.37 9.53 -6.03
N ARG A 46 13.62 10.34 -5.26
CA ARG A 46 13.71 11.79 -5.43
C ARG A 46 15.13 12.32 -5.19
N TYR A 47 15.90 11.64 -4.35
CA TYR A 47 17.22 12.15 -3.98
C TYR A 47 18.21 12.10 -5.12
N THR A 48 17.98 11.28 -6.13
CA THR A 48 18.89 11.19 -7.27
C THR A 48 18.28 11.72 -8.57
N MET A 49 17.16 12.44 -8.48
CA MET A 49 16.61 13.11 -9.66
C MET A 49 17.49 14.31 -10.01
N PRO A 50 17.58 14.65 -11.31
CA PRO A 50 18.58 15.64 -11.74
C PRO A 50 18.18 17.09 -11.51
N THR A 51 16.89 17.41 -11.32
CA THR A 51 16.46 18.79 -11.19
C THR A 51 15.60 18.97 -9.96
N GLY A 52 15.51 20.21 -9.48
CA GLY A 52 14.58 20.51 -8.39
C GLY A 52 13.13 20.22 -8.76
N LYS A 53 12.79 20.43 -10.03
CA LYS A 53 11.43 20.16 -10.48
C LYS A 53 11.12 18.68 -10.41
N SER A 54 12.03 17.82 -10.84
CA SER A 54 11.79 16.38 -10.77
C SER A 54 11.81 15.88 -9.34
N LYS A 55 12.68 16.43 -8.48
CA LYS A 55 12.66 16.09 -7.07
C LYS A 55 11.30 16.46 -6.44
N GLY A 56 10.81 17.64 -6.76
CA GLY A 56 9.52 18.09 -6.25
C GLY A 56 8.37 17.24 -6.74
N LEU A 57 8.42 16.83 -8.00
CA LEU A 57 7.38 15.97 -8.55
C LEU A 57 7.31 14.64 -7.79
N LEU A 58 8.45 14.01 -7.57
CA LEU A 58 8.44 12.72 -6.86
C LEU A 58 8.06 12.89 -5.40
N THR A 59 8.41 14.03 -4.80
CA THR A 59 7.94 14.29 -3.44
C THR A 59 6.42 14.39 -3.39
N ASP A 60 5.83 15.13 -4.35
CA ASP A 60 4.38 15.26 -4.38
C ASP A 60 3.69 13.92 -4.59
N ILE A 61 4.17 13.13 -5.54
CA ILE A 61 3.54 11.84 -5.82
C ILE A 61 3.74 10.89 -4.65
N GLY A 62 4.93 10.87 -4.07
CA GLY A 62 5.20 9.97 -2.96
C GLY A 62 4.36 10.29 -1.74
N THR A 63 4.19 11.57 -1.42
CA THR A 63 3.35 11.92 -0.28
C THR A 63 1.87 11.65 -0.57
N GLU A 64 1.44 11.78 -1.83
CA GLU A 64 0.08 11.36 -2.20
C GLU A 64 -0.10 9.87 -1.96
N GLU A 65 0.91 9.06 -2.28
CA GLU A 65 0.80 7.63 -2.01
C GLU A 65 0.75 7.32 -0.52
N MET A 66 1.39 8.15 0.32
CA MET A 66 1.24 7.96 1.76
C MET A 66 -0.20 8.18 2.21
N ALA A 67 -0.89 9.14 1.59
CA ALA A 67 -2.32 9.31 1.87
C ALA A 67 -3.11 8.09 1.44
N HIS A 68 -2.73 7.47 0.32
CA HIS A 68 -3.39 6.25 -0.14
C HIS A 68 -3.13 5.08 0.81
N VAL A 69 -1.91 4.99 1.36
CA VAL A 69 -1.62 3.96 2.37
C VAL A 69 -2.62 4.08 3.53
N GLU A 70 -2.81 5.31 3.99
CA GLU A 70 -3.71 5.54 5.13
C GLU A 70 -5.15 5.16 4.80
N MET A 71 -5.62 5.54 3.61
CA MET A 71 -7.00 5.22 3.22
C MET A 71 -7.19 3.72 3.05
N ILE A 72 -6.23 3.03 2.43
CA ILE A 72 -6.37 1.59 2.25
C ILE A 72 -6.30 0.86 3.58
N ALA A 73 -5.43 1.31 4.49
CA ALA A 73 -5.39 0.73 5.83
C ALA A 73 -6.74 0.86 6.53
N THR A 74 -7.36 2.04 6.40
CA THR A 74 -8.68 2.26 7.02
C THR A 74 -9.73 1.35 6.39
N MET A 75 -9.69 1.18 5.07
CA MET A 75 -10.63 0.27 4.42
C MET A 75 -10.47 -1.16 4.91
N ILE A 76 -9.22 -1.64 5.00
CA ILE A 76 -9.00 -3.00 5.48
C ILE A 76 -9.53 -3.15 6.89
N TYR A 77 -9.22 -2.17 7.75
CA TYR A 77 -9.70 -2.21 9.12
C TYR A 77 -11.23 -2.32 9.19
N GLN A 78 -11.92 -1.48 8.41
CA GLN A 78 -13.37 -1.48 8.45
C GLN A 78 -13.96 -2.75 7.82
N LEU A 79 -13.35 -3.28 6.77
CA LEU A 79 -13.83 -4.50 6.14
C LEU A 79 -13.69 -5.71 7.04
N MET A 80 -12.72 -5.70 7.95
CA MET A 80 -12.48 -6.83 8.84
C MET A 80 -13.09 -6.65 10.22
N GLU A 81 -13.65 -5.50 10.49
CA GLU A 81 -14.24 -5.23 11.80
C GLU A 81 -15.33 -6.25 12.09
N ASN A 82 -15.33 -6.78 13.32
CA ASN A 82 -16.31 -7.77 13.77
C ASN A 82 -16.17 -9.16 13.15
N ALA A 83 -15.11 -9.43 12.40
CA ALA A 83 -14.88 -10.78 11.91
C ALA A 83 -14.49 -11.70 13.04
N THR A 84 -15.02 -12.92 13.04
CA THR A 84 -14.63 -13.92 14.03
C THR A 84 -13.38 -14.66 13.57
N PRO A 85 -12.66 -15.31 14.52
CA PRO A 85 -11.52 -16.14 14.11
C PRO A 85 -11.89 -17.21 13.08
N GLU A 86 -13.08 -17.79 13.20
CA GLU A 86 -13.53 -18.81 12.25
C GLU A 86 -13.72 -18.21 10.85
N GLN A 87 -14.27 -16.99 10.78
CA GLN A 87 -14.42 -16.32 9.50
C GLN A 87 -13.08 -16.00 8.87
N LEU A 88 -12.11 -15.55 9.67
CA LEU A 88 -10.78 -15.25 9.16
C LEU A 88 -10.12 -16.51 8.62
N GLU A 89 -10.26 -17.62 9.33
CA GLU A 89 -9.70 -18.89 8.87
C GLU A 89 -10.34 -19.31 7.55
N ALA A 90 -11.66 -19.22 7.46
CA ALA A 90 -12.36 -19.62 6.24
C ALA A 90 -11.98 -18.76 5.05
N ALA A 91 -11.59 -17.52 5.29
CA ALA A 91 -11.17 -16.61 4.21
C ALA A 91 -9.68 -16.72 3.88
N ASN A 92 -8.99 -17.69 4.49
CA ASN A 92 -7.54 -17.88 4.32
C ASN A 92 -6.74 -16.68 4.81
N LEU A 93 -7.22 -16.04 5.85
CA LEU A 93 -6.52 -14.97 6.52
C LEU A 93 -5.99 -15.37 7.89
N GLY A 94 -6.36 -16.56 8.35
CA GLY A 94 -6.01 -17.00 9.70
C GLY A 94 -4.52 -17.09 9.94
N GLY A 95 -3.79 -17.65 8.99
CA GLY A 95 -2.36 -17.80 9.15
C GLY A 95 -1.64 -16.46 9.32
N HIS A 96 -2.08 -15.47 8.56
CA HIS A 96 -1.49 -14.14 8.66
C HIS A 96 -1.78 -13.50 10.02
N TYR A 97 -3.00 -13.68 10.52
CA TYR A 97 -3.41 -13.00 11.73
C TYR A 97 -3.17 -13.80 13.00
N THR A 98 -2.55 -14.98 12.90
CA THR A 98 -2.22 -15.75 14.08
C THR A 98 -1.34 -14.95 15.04
N ASP A 99 -0.35 -14.28 14.52
CA ASP A 99 0.59 -13.54 15.35
C ASP A 99 0.13 -12.12 15.65
N HIS A 100 -0.74 -11.56 14.81
CA HIS A 100 -1.04 -10.13 14.89
C HIS A 100 -2.47 -9.83 15.30
N GLY A 101 -3.30 -10.85 15.50
CA GLY A 101 -4.72 -10.63 15.74
C GLY A 101 -5.32 -9.93 14.54
N LYS A 102 -6.08 -8.86 14.80
CA LYS A 102 -6.62 -8.07 13.70
C LYS A 102 -5.85 -6.77 13.50
N ALA A 103 -4.65 -6.68 14.06
CA ALA A 103 -3.81 -5.50 13.84
C ALA A 103 -3.33 -5.48 12.39
N LEU A 104 -3.29 -4.31 11.83
CA LEU A 104 -2.75 -4.18 10.48
C LEU A 104 -1.26 -4.43 10.49
N PHE A 105 -0.80 -5.17 9.52
CA PHE A 105 0.61 -5.49 9.39
C PHE A 105 0.95 -5.48 7.91
N TYR A 106 2.12 -4.95 7.58
CA TYR A 106 2.47 -4.74 6.17
C TYR A 106 2.84 -6.07 5.53
N THR A 107 1.87 -6.70 4.89
CA THR A 107 2.07 -7.96 4.18
C THR A 107 1.32 -7.92 2.86
N ASP A 108 1.57 -8.93 2.02
CA ASP A 108 0.69 -9.16 0.89
C ASP A 108 -0.45 -10.12 1.30
N ALA A 109 -1.30 -10.47 0.34
CA ALA A 109 -2.47 -11.28 0.63
C ALA A 109 -2.12 -12.70 1.03
N GLN A 110 -0.93 -13.19 0.69
CA GLN A 110 -0.47 -14.51 1.10
C GLN A 110 0.25 -14.49 2.43
N GLY A 111 0.39 -13.32 3.06
CA GLY A 111 1.05 -13.21 4.32
C GLY A 111 2.55 -12.99 4.25
N ASN A 112 3.10 -12.76 3.07
CA ASN A 112 4.52 -12.45 2.96
C ASN A 112 4.78 -11.05 3.48
N PRO A 113 5.70 -10.87 4.44
CA PRO A 113 5.93 -9.54 5.01
C PRO A 113 6.51 -8.58 3.98
N TRP A 114 6.13 -7.32 4.12
CA TRP A 114 6.73 -6.27 3.31
C TRP A 114 8.25 -6.25 3.53
N THR A 115 8.97 -5.93 2.47
CA THR A 115 10.43 -5.90 2.55
C THR A 115 10.96 -4.70 1.78
N ALA A 116 12.07 -4.15 2.25
CA ALA A 116 12.73 -3.05 1.58
C ALA A 116 13.24 -3.45 0.19
N SER A 117 13.32 -4.73 -0.10
CA SER A 117 13.73 -5.16 -1.44
C SER A 117 12.71 -4.79 -2.51
N TYR A 118 11.50 -4.43 -2.11
CA TYR A 118 10.49 -3.94 -3.07
C TYR A 118 10.83 -2.54 -3.59
N ILE A 119 11.67 -1.80 -2.90
CA ILE A 119 11.98 -0.43 -3.29
C ILE A 119 12.93 -0.45 -4.48
N GLN A 120 12.49 0.12 -5.59
CA GLN A 120 13.30 0.18 -6.81
C GLN A 120 13.83 1.59 -6.96
N ALA A 121 15.04 1.81 -6.45
CA ALA A 121 15.69 3.11 -6.52
C ALA A 121 17.17 2.88 -6.83
N LYS A 122 17.49 2.88 -8.12
CA LYS A 122 18.83 2.53 -8.57
C LYS A 122 19.74 3.75 -8.74
N GLY A 123 19.17 4.95 -8.71
CA GLY A 123 19.94 6.15 -8.95
C GLY A 123 20.08 6.51 -10.42
N ASP A 124 19.48 5.75 -11.30
CA ASP A 124 19.42 6.04 -12.73
C ASP A 124 18.04 6.58 -13.05
N THR A 125 17.97 7.84 -13.47
CA THR A 125 16.69 8.53 -13.63
C THR A 125 15.77 7.78 -14.58
N ILE A 126 16.27 7.37 -15.74
CA ILE A 126 15.43 6.74 -16.74
C ILE A 126 14.96 5.37 -16.27
N ALA A 127 15.86 4.58 -15.69
CA ALA A 127 15.48 3.26 -15.19
C ALA A 127 14.44 3.39 -14.07
N ASP A 128 14.64 4.33 -13.17
CA ASP A 128 13.73 4.49 -12.04
C ASP A 128 12.35 4.95 -12.52
N LEU A 129 12.29 5.88 -13.48
CA LEU A 129 10.99 6.33 -13.99
C LEU A 129 10.28 5.22 -14.77
N HIS A 130 11.01 4.42 -15.54
CA HIS A 130 10.38 3.27 -16.20
C HIS A 130 9.80 2.29 -15.18
N GLU A 131 10.54 2.05 -14.11
CA GLU A 131 10.03 1.17 -13.07
C GLU A 131 8.80 1.73 -12.40
N ASP A 132 8.76 3.05 -12.19
CA ASP A 132 7.57 3.68 -11.61
C ASP A 132 6.35 3.44 -12.49
N MET A 133 6.51 3.61 -13.81
CA MET A 133 5.38 3.40 -14.71
C MET A 133 4.95 1.93 -14.73
N ALA A 134 5.91 1.02 -14.71
CA ALA A 134 5.58 -0.41 -14.70
C ALA A 134 4.84 -0.79 -13.42
N ALA A 135 5.28 -0.26 -12.30
CA ALA A 135 4.61 -0.56 -11.03
C ALA A 135 3.17 -0.04 -11.00
N GLU A 136 2.96 1.17 -11.56
CA GLU A 136 1.60 1.70 -11.64
C GLU A 136 0.72 0.83 -12.54
N GLN A 137 1.25 0.35 -13.64
CA GLN A 137 0.47 -0.53 -14.51
C GLN A 137 0.12 -1.85 -13.83
N LYS A 138 1.06 -2.40 -13.12
CA LYS A 138 0.78 -3.64 -12.39
C LYS A 138 -0.30 -3.42 -11.33
N ALA A 139 -0.23 -2.34 -10.65
CA ALA A 139 -1.27 -2.01 -9.66
C ALA A 139 -2.64 -1.84 -10.29
N UNK A 140 -2.58 -1.30 -11.29
CA UNK A 140 -3.83 -1.12 -11.99
C UNK A 140 -4.39 -2.38 -12.55
N UNK A 141 -3.65 -3.21 -12.81
CA UNK A 141 -4.05 -4.52 -13.23
C UNK A 141 -4.65 -5.28 -12.07
N UNK A 142 -4.19 -5.10 -11.01
CA UNK A 142 -4.67 -5.73 -9.83
C UNK A 142 -5.97 -5.15 -9.32
N UNK A 143 -6.10 -3.99 -9.50
CA UNK A 143 -7.30 -3.33 -9.15
C UNK A 143 -8.41 -3.51 -10.10
N UNK A 144 -8.10 -3.65 -11.20
CA UNK A 144 -9.02 -3.90 -12.28
C UNK A 144 -9.43 -5.35 -12.38
N UNK A 145 -8.75 -6.12 -12.04
CA UNK A 145 -8.98 -7.51 -11.99
C UNK A 145 -9.73 -7.92 -10.76
N UNK A 146 -9.67 -7.20 -10.00
CA UNK A 146 -10.35 -7.44 -8.78
C UNK A 146 -11.66 -6.89 -8.67
#